data_2c51c08bcbdb7c61c054e954d9977ccd
#
_entry.id   2c51c08bcbdb7c61c054e954d9977ccd
#
_cell.length_a   1.000
_cell.length_b   1.000
_cell.length_c   1.000
_cell.angle_alpha   90.00
_cell.angle_beta   90.00
_cell.angle_gamma   90.00
#
_symmetry.space_group_name_H-M   'P 1'
#
loop_
_entity.id
_entity.type
_entity.pdbx_description
1 polymer ?
#
loop_
_entity_poly.entity_id
_entity_poly.type
_entity_poly.pdbx_seq_one_letter_code
_entity_poly.pdbx_strand_id
1 'polypeptide(L)'
;NLFPVLAVFGVMGWTGISLNVATIMLASVALGVVDDDTIHFISRFRRDTAAGMTSEEAIEEATAHEGRASLTTAIINSMAFAVLALSEYRPTAWFGGLLGLTMLVAFLAEIFILPATITLLPSLFGADAVHATRRARVKGTSA
;
A
#
# COMPACT_ATOMS: atom_id res chain seq x y z
N ASN A 1 4.54 0.31 -3.96
CA ASN A 1 3.59 -0.66 -4.56
C ASN A 1 4.28 -1.78 -5.34
N LEU A 2 5.48 -1.53 -5.85
CA LEU A 2 6.27 -2.56 -6.56
C LEU A 2 6.79 -3.65 -5.61
N PHE A 3 7.01 -3.32 -4.34
CA PHE A 3 7.58 -4.23 -3.35
C PHE A 3 6.78 -5.52 -3.15
N PRO A 4 5.45 -5.51 -2.97
CA PRO A 4 4.67 -6.74 -2.81
C PRO A 4 4.77 -7.67 -4.02
N VAL A 5 4.76 -7.10 -5.23
CA VAL A 5 4.87 -7.85 -6.47
C VAL A 5 6.25 -8.49 -6.60
N LEU A 6 7.31 -7.73 -6.33
CA LEU A 6 8.69 -8.26 -6.35
C LEU A 6 8.90 -9.34 -5.28
N ALA A 7 8.32 -9.17 -4.08
CA ALA A 7 8.40 -10.17 -3.02
C ALA A 7 7.77 -11.51 -3.45
N VAL A 8 6.61 -11.45 -4.10
CA VAL A 8 5.92 -12.66 -4.56
C VAL A 8 6.63 -13.31 -5.75
N PHE A 9 7.19 -12.55 -6.68
CA PHE A 9 8.07 -13.11 -7.71
C PHE A 9 9.34 -13.74 -7.11
N GLY A 10 9.88 -13.18 -6.03
CA GLY A 10 10.96 -13.79 -5.27
C GLY A 10 10.57 -15.14 -4.67
N VAL A 11 9.38 -15.24 -4.08
CA VAL A 11 8.82 -16.52 -3.59
C VAL A 11 8.64 -17.51 -4.72
N MET A 12 8.14 -17.09 -5.89
CA MET A 12 8.02 -17.96 -7.07
C MET A 12 9.37 -18.50 -7.52
N GLY A 13 10.40 -17.63 -7.57
CA GLY A 13 11.76 -18.07 -7.93
C GLY A 13 12.33 -19.07 -6.93
N TRP A 14 12.09 -18.89 -5.64
CA TRP A 14 12.55 -19.78 -4.58
C TRP A 14 11.81 -21.13 -4.58
N THR A 15 10.50 -21.13 -4.84
CA THR A 15 9.65 -22.33 -4.87
C THR A 15 9.67 -23.07 -6.20
N GLY A 16 10.35 -22.53 -7.22
CA GLY A 16 10.43 -23.14 -8.56
C GLY A 16 9.11 -23.04 -9.36
N ILE A 17 8.23 -22.12 -8.99
CA ILE A 17 6.98 -21.89 -9.73
C ILE A 17 7.31 -21.20 -11.06
N SER A 18 7.04 -21.86 -12.17
CA SER A 18 7.35 -21.35 -13.51
C SER A 18 6.47 -20.15 -13.87
N LEU A 19 7.08 -19.18 -14.58
CA LEU A 19 6.34 -18.10 -15.21
C LEU A 19 5.45 -18.68 -16.33
N ASN A 20 4.16 -18.46 -16.21
CA ASN A 20 3.16 -18.80 -17.21
C ASN A 20 2.20 -17.61 -17.38
N VAL A 21 1.25 -17.72 -18.31
CA VAL A 21 0.31 -16.62 -18.59
C VAL A 21 -0.43 -16.16 -17.33
N ALA A 22 -0.87 -17.09 -16.48
CA ALA A 22 -1.58 -16.76 -15.25
C ALA A 22 -0.69 -16.01 -14.25
N THR A 23 0.57 -16.45 -14.06
CA THR A 23 1.50 -15.80 -13.14
C THR A 23 2.02 -14.46 -13.65
N ILE A 24 2.08 -14.24 -14.98
CA ILE A 24 2.40 -12.93 -15.56
C ILE A 24 1.25 -11.95 -15.35
N MET A 25 0.01 -12.39 -15.55
CA MET A 25 -1.17 -11.55 -15.29
C MET A 25 -1.29 -11.15 -13.81
N LEU A 26 -0.75 -11.93 -12.88
CA LEU A 26 -0.74 -11.64 -11.46
C LEU A 26 -0.14 -10.25 -11.17
N ALA A 27 0.97 -9.90 -11.82
CA ALA A 27 1.61 -8.60 -11.61
C ALA A 27 0.68 -7.44 -11.96
N SER A 28 -0.02 -7.53 -13.09
CA SER A 28 -0.93 -6.47 -13.53
C SER A 28 -2.13 -6.32 -12.60
N VAL A 29 -2.72 -7.44 -12.17
CA VAL A 29 -3.87 -7.43 -11.25
C VAL A 29 -3.44 -6.95 -9.86
N ALA A 30 -2.31 -7.46 -9.36
CA ALA A 30 -1.80 -7.07 -8.04
C ALA A 30 -1.46 -5.58 -7.98
N LEU A 31 -0.78 -5.04 -9.00
CA LEU A 31 -0.48 -3.59 -9.05
C LEU A 31 -1.75 -2.76 -9.03
N GLY A 32 -2.76 -3.13 -9.82
CA GLY A 32 -4.01 -2.36 -9.86
C GLY A 32 -4.74 -2.32 -8.52
N VAL A 33 -4.78 -3.42 -7.78
CA VAL A 33 -5.45 -3.49 -6.46
C VAL A 33 -4.63 -2.78 -5.38
N VAL A 34 -3.30 -2.96 -5.39
CA VAL A 34 -2.41 -2.35 -4.37
C VAL A 34 -2.29 -0.84 -4.55
N ASP A 35 -2.34 -0.33 -5.77
CA ASP A 35 -2.27 1.11 -6.04
C ASP A 35 -3.47 1.85 -5.47
N ASP A 36 -4.65 1.24 -5.47
CA ASP A 36 -5.88 1.86 -4.97
C ASP A 36 -5.76 2.20 -3.47
N ASP A 37 -5.35 1.25 -2.64
CA ASP A 37 -5.15 1.44 -1.19
C ASP A 37 -4.11 2.55 -0.91
N THR A 38 -2.99 2.55 -1.62
CA THR A 38 -1.93 3.57 -1.47
C THR A 38 -2.41 4.97 -1.83
N ILE A 39 -3.22 5.12 -2.88
CA ILE A 39 -3.79 6.41 -3.29
C ILE A 39 -4.71 6.95 -2.20
N HIS A 40 -5.54 6.11 -1.59
CA HIS A 40 -6.41 6.50 -0.48
C HIS A 40 -5.61 6.99 0.73
N PHE A 41 -4.58 6.26 1.13
CA PHE A 41 -3.70 6.65 2.24
C PHE A 41 -3.01 8.00 1.99
N ILE A 42 -2.40 8.19 0.83
CA ILE A 42 -1.71 9.44 0.48
C ILE A 42 -2.69 10.61 0.40
N SER A 43 -3.88 10.39 -0.14
CA SER A 43 -4.92 11.42 -0.24
C SER A 43 -5.39 11.86 1.15
N ARG A 44 -5.55 10.92 2.07
CA ARG A 44 -5.87 11.20 3.47
C ARG A 44 -4.76 11.98 4.15
N PHE A 45 -3.54 11.49 4.10
CA PHE A 45 -2.36 12.17 4.66
C PHE A 45 -2.24 13.62 4.18
N ARG A 46 -2.41 13.87 2.87
CA ARG A 46 -2.36 15.23 2.32
C ARG A 46 -3.49 16.12 2.80
N ARG A 47 -4.69 15.57 2.96
CA ARG A 47 -5.83 16.32 3.48
C ARG A 47 -5.64 16.72 4.94
N ASP A 48 -5.15 15.81 5.77
CA ASP A 48 -4.98 16.02 7.19
C ASP A 48 -3.81 16.99 7.47
N THR A 49 -2.72 16.91 6.70
CA THR A 49 -1.65 17.91 6.70
C THR A 49 -2.12 19.28 6.22
N ALA A 50 -2.97 19.34 5.21
CA ALA A 50 -3.55 20.62 4.74
C ALA A 50 -4.51 21.23 5.77
N ALA A 51 -5.16 20.41 6.60
CA ALA A 51 -5.99 20.85 7.72
C ALA A 51 -5.18 21.41 8.92
N GLY A 52 -3.84 21.29 8.87
CA GLY A 52 -2.92 21.87 9.86
C GLY A 52 -2.35 20.86 10.86
N MET A 53 -2.58 19.56 10.68
CA MET A 53 -1.93 18.51 11.46
C MET A 53 -0.42 18.46 11.18
N THR A 54 0.35 18.05 12.16
CA THR A 54 1.77 17.73 11.94
C THR A 54 1.89 16.48 11.08
N SER A 55 3.04 16.28 10.44
CA SER A 55 3.26 15.07 9.62
C SER A 55 3.10 13.79 10.43
N GLU A 56 3.53 13.78 11.70
CA GLU A 56 3.39 12.62 12.59
C GLU A 56 1.93 12.34 12.92
N GLU A 57 1.17 13.35 13.33
CA GLU A 57 -0.26 13.23 13.61
C GLU A 57 -1.05 12.77 12.38
N ALA A 58 -0.73 13.33 11.20
CA ALA A 58 -1.38 12.95 9.95
C ALA A 58 -1.07 11.50 9.53
N ILE A 59 0.16 11.02 9.76
CA ILE A 59 0.53 9.61 9.52
C ILE A 59 -0.22 8.69 10.48
N GLU A 60 -0.27 9.04 11.77
CA GLU A 60 -0.96 8.24 12.78
C GLU A 60 -2.46 8.14 12.48
N GLU A 61 -3.11 9.26 12.16
CA GLU A 61 -4.53 9.32 11.81
C GLU A 61 -4.82 8.56 10.50
N ALA A 62 -4.00 8.74 9.46
CA ALA A 62 -4.13 8.00 8.21
C ALA A 62 -3.95 6.50 8.44
N THR A 63 -2.95 6.08 9.21
CA THR A 63 -2.70 4.67 9.51
C THR A 63 -3.85 4.06 10.33
N ALA A 64 -4.38 4.78 11.32
CA ALA A 64 -5.47 4.29 12.15
C ALA A 64 -6.78 4.14 11.37
N HIS A 65 -7.06 5.05 10.44
CA HIS A 65 -8.30 5.06 9.68
C HIS A 65 -8.24 4.17 8.44
N GLU A 66 -7.26 4.41 7.57
CA GLU A 66 -7.12 3.67 6.32
C GLU A 66 -6.61 2.23 6.58
N GLY A 67 -5.73 2.03 7.57
CA GLY A 67 -5.22 0.71 7.90
C GLY A 67 -6.30 -0.28 8.33
N ARG A 68 -7.40 0.17 8.95
CA ARG A 68 -8.55 -0.70 9.27
C ARG A 68 -9.33 -1.09 8.02
N ALA A 69 -9.52 -0.15 7.10
CA ALA A 69 -10.18 -0.42 5.82
C ALA A 69 -9.32 -1.37 4.97
N SER A 70 -8.03 -1.07 4.83
CA SER A 70 -7.06 -1.87 4.08
C SER A 70 -6.92 -3.29 4.66
N LEU A 71 -6.90 -3.46 6.01
CA LEU A 71 -6.93 -4.78 6.63
C LEU A 71 -8.17 -5.59 6.21
N THR A 72 -9.34 -4.96 6.24
CA THR A 72 -10.58 -5.63 5.87
C THR A 72 -10.54 -6.03 4.40
N THR A 73 -10.11 -5.14 3.52
CA THR A 73 -9.95 -5.38 2.09
C THR A 73 -8.93 -6.50 1.83
N ALA A 74 -7.77 -6.47 2.50
CA ALA A 74 -6.74 -7.49 2.38
C ALA A 74 -7.24 -8.88 2.80
N ILE A 75 -7.98 -8.97 3.90
CA ILE A 75 -8.56 -10.24 4.36
C ILE A 75 -9.60 -10.75 3.36
N ILE A 76 -10.55 -9.91 2.94
CA ILE A 76 -11.61 -10.31 2.01
C ILE A 76 -11.01 -10.77 0.68
N ASN A 77 -10.09 -9.99 0.12
CA ASN A 77 -9.43 -10.31 -1.16
C ASN A 77 -8.60 -11.58 -1.03
N SER A 78 -7.81 -11.72 0.05
CA SER A 78 -7.01 -12.94 0.27
C SER A 78 -7.89 -14.18 0.39
N MET A 79 -9.03 -14.10 1.08
CA MET A 79 -9.98 -15.21 1.17
C MET A 79 -10.62 -15.51 -0.19
N ALA A 80 -11.02 -14.48 -0.94
CA ALA A 80 -11.61 -14.67 -2.27
C ALA A 80 -10.62 -15.35 -3.22
N PHE A 81 -9.36 -14.92 -3.23
CA PHE A 81 -8.32 -15.55 -4.05
C PHE A 81 -7.89 -16.92 -3.51
N ALA A 82 -7.95 -17.17 -2.20
CA ALA A 82 -7.68 -18.47 -1.62
C ALA A 82 -8.66 -19.56 -2.12
N VAL A 83 -9.89 -19.18 -2.45
CA VAL A 83 -10.84 -20.12 -3.07
C VAL A 83 -10.34 -20.61 -4.43
N LEU A 84 -9.68 -19.76 -5.22
CA LEU A 84 -9.08 -20.17 -6.48
C LEU A 84 -7.88 -21.11 -6.27
N ALA A 85 -7.20 -21.04 -5.13
CA ALA A 85 -6.11 -21.95 -4.79
C ALA A 85 -6.57 -23.40 -4.58
N LEU A 86 -7.87 -23.60 -4.35
CA LEU A 86 -8.49 -24.95 -4.25
C LEU A 86 -8.82 -25.55 -5.62
N SER A 87 -8.54 -24.86 -6.72
CA SER A 87 -8.80 -25.34 -8.08
C SER A 87 -7.90 -26.54 -8.41
N GLU A 88 -8.48 -27.55 -9.05
CA GLU A 88 -7.73 -28.68 -9.61
C GLU A 88 -6.84 -28.25 -10.79
N TYR A 89 -7.16 -27.14 -11.45
CA TYR A 89 -6.37 -26.58 -12.53
C TYR A 89 -5.18 -25.79 -11.97
N ARG A 90 -4.00 -26.35 -12.04
CA ARG A 90 -2.76 -25.81 -11.45
C ARG A 90 -2.49 -24.32 -11.73
N PRO A 91 -2.62 -23.81 -12.97
CA PRO A 91 -2.39 -22.39 -13.22
C PRO A 91 -3.33 -21.47 -12.42
N THR A 92 -4.60 -21.85 -12.30
CA THR A 92 -5.58 -21.11 -11.50
C THR A 92 -5.27 -21.19 -10.00
N ALA A 93 -4.88 -22.37 -9.52
CA ALA A 93 -4.51 -22.56 -8.12
C ALA A 93 -3.28 -21.71 -7.75
N TRP A 94 -2.24 -21.71 -8.57
CA TRP A 94 -1.07 -20.85 -8.36
C TRP A 94 -1.41 -19.37 -8.44
N PHE A 95 -2.21 -18.96 -9.42
CA PHE A 95 -2.67 -17.57 -9.55
C PHE A 95 -3.40 -17.11 -8.29
N GLY A 96 -4.38 -17.88 -7.83
CA GLY A 96 -5.16 -17.53 -6.63
C GLY A 96 -4.31 -17.49 -5.36
N GLY A 97 -3.49 -18.51 -5.12
CA GLY A 97 -2.63 -18.59 -3.95
C GLY A 97 -1.60 -17.45 -3.89
N LEU A 98 -0.92 -17.18 -5.01
CA LEU A 98 0.06 -16.11 -5.10
C LEU A 98 -0.59 -14.72 -5.00
N LEU A 99 -1.76 -14.52 -5.60
CA LEU A 99 -2.47 -13.24 -5.53
C LEU A 99 -3.00 -12.98 -4.12
N GLY A 100 -3.55 -14.00 -3.44
CA GLY A 100 -3.93 -13.90 -2.03
C GLY A 100 -2.74 -13.55 -1.12
N LEU A 101 -1.58 -14.20 -1.35
CA LEU A 101 -0.34 -13.86 -0.65
C LEU A 101 0.09 -12.42 -0.92
N THR A 102 -0.02 -11.97 -2.18
CA THR A 102 0.32 -10.60 -2.56
C THR A 102 -0.51 -9.57 -1.80
N MET A 103 -1.81 -9.82 -1.60
CA MET A 103 -2.68 -8.92 -0.84
C MET A 103 -2.24 -8.78 0.62
N LEU A 104 -1.84 -9.88 1.27
CA LEU A 104 -1.32 -9.83 2.64
C LEU A 104 0.02 -9.09 2.72
N VAL A 105 0.94 -9.36 1.78
CA VAL A 105 2.23 -8.66 1.73
C VAL A 105 2.05 -7.18 1.43
N ALA A 106 1.10 -6.82 0.55
CA ALA A 106 0.77 -5.43 0.24
C ALA A 106 0.26 -4.69 1.46
N PHE A 107 -0.66 -5.29 2.21
CA PHE A 107 -1.16 -4.71 3.46
C PHE A 107 -0.03 -4.47 4.49
N LEU A 108 0.87 -5.43 4.66
CA LEU A 108 2.02 -5.26 5.54
C LEU A 108 2.95 -4.15 5.04
N ALA A 109 3.18 -4.08 3.73
CA ALA A 109 3.98 -3.02 3.13
C ALA A 109 3.34 -1.63 3.32
N GLU A 110 2.03 -1.53 3.20
CA GLU A 110 1.29 -0.29 3.42
C GLU A 110 1.43 0.19 4.87
N ILE A 111 1.26 -0.67 5.86
CA ILE A 111 1.33 -0.27 7.27
C ILE A 111 2.76 0.06 7.72
N PHE A 112 3.78 -0.62 7.18
CA PHE A 112 5.16 -0.44 7.65
C PHE A 112 6.00 0.40 6.70
N ILE A 113 5.97 0.12 5.40
CA ILE A 113 6.86 0.76 4.42
C ILE A 113 6.34 2.15 4.04
N LEU A 114 5.03 2.33 3.90
CA LEU A 114 4.47 3.60 3.45
C LEU A 114 4.67 4.72 4.49
N PRO A 115 4.35 4.54 5.80
CA PRO A 115 4.67 5.53 6.81
C PRO A 115 6.17 5.80 6.94
N ALA A 116 7.01 4.75 6.90
CA ALA A 116 8.46 4.90 6.94
C ALA A 116 8.98 5.70 5.73
N THR A 117 8.41 5.51 4.56
CA THR A 117 8.80 6.26 3.35
C THR A 117 8.41 7.73 3.47
N ILE A 118 7.24 8.05 4.01
CA ILE A 118 6.79 9.43 4.22
C ILE A 118 7.69 10.15 5.24
N THR A 119 8.11 9.47 6.31
CA THR A 119 9.00 10.05 7.32
C THR A 119 10.43 10.28 6.81
N LEU A 120 10.94 9.37 5.96
CA LEU A 120 12.29 9.47 5.41
C LEU A 120 12.38 10.44 4.21
N LEU A 121 11.31 10.59 3.44
CA LEU A 121 11.27 11.39 2.22
C LEU A 121 10.07 12.36 2.22
N PRO A 122 9.96 13.28 3.20
CA PRO A 122 8.83 14.17 3.34
C PRO A 122 8.64 15.10 2.13
N SER A 123 9.72 15.42 1.42
CA SER A 123 9.70 16.27 0.23
C SER A 123 8.90 15.67 -0.94
N LEU A 124 8.90 14.34 -1.09
CA LEU A 124 8.15 13.67 -2.16
C LEU A 124 6.63 13.73 -1.95
N PHE A 125 6.19 13.83 -0.69
CA PHE A 125 4.78 13.83 -0.32
C PHE A 125 4.22 15.23 -0.04
N GLY A 126 5.05 16.29 -0.23
CA GLY A 126 4.63 17.68 -0.06
C GLY A 126 4.52 18.14 1.40
N ALA A 127 5.03 17.37 2.34
CA ALA A 127 5.02 17.73 3.77
C ALA A 127 5.82 19.01 4.04
N ASP A 128 6.90 19.26 3.29
CA ASP A 128 7.74 20.45 3.43
C ASP A 128 7.00 21.75 3.04
N ALA A 129 6.10 21.68 2.05
CA ALA A 129 5.33 22.85 1.61
C ALA A 129 4.35 23.32 2.70
N VAL A 130 3.80 22.41 3.49
CA VAL A 130 2.89 22.72 4.60
C VAL A 130 3.64 23.37 5.76
N HIS A 131 4.84 22.89 6.07
CA HIS A 131 5.69 23.49 7.09
C HIS A 131 6.17 24.91 6.72
N ALA A 132 6.47 25.14 5.43
CA ALA A 132 6.84 26.46 4.92
C ALA A 132 5.67 27.45 5.04
N THR A 133 4.46 27.05 4.67
CA THR A 133 3.25 27.90 4.76
C THR A 133 2.88 28.20 6.20
N ARG A 134 3.01 27.26 7.13
CA ARG A 134 2.77 27.46 8.56
C ARG A 134 3.78 28.46 9.16
N ARG A 135 5.07 28.33 8.82
CA ARG A 135 6.12 29.28 9.27
C ARG A 135 5.86 30.70 8.77
N ALA A 136 5.39 30.83 7.53
CA ALA A 136 5.04 32.13 6.96
C ALA A 136 3.82 32.76 7.67
N ARG A 137 2.80 31.95 8.00
CA ARG A 137 1.58 32.41 8.69
C ARG A 137 1.86 32.86 10.12
N VAL A 138 2.69 32.13 10.88
CA VAL A 138 3.07 32.49 12.25
C VAL A 138 3.89 33.78 12.27
N LYS A 139 4.79 33.99 11.28
CA LYS A 139 5.54 35.26 11.17
C LYS A 139 4.68 36.45 10.75
N GLY A 140 3.62 36.23 9.98
CA GLY A 140 2.71 37.30 9.56
C GLY A 140 1.70 37.75 10.63
N THR A 141 1.51 36.96 11.69
CA THR A 141 0.58 37.27 12.78
C THR A 141 1.28 38.02 13.96
N SER A 142 2.61 38.09 13.93
CA SER A 142 3.43 38.76 14.95
C SER A 142 3.96 40.16 14.55
N ALA A 143 3.46 40.69 13.44
CA ALA A 143 3.69 42.07 12.96
C ALA A 143 2.40 42.88 12.97
#